data_e38dfd17fac5c6f666b918a632251cb8
#
_entry.id   e38dfd17fac5c6f666b918a632251cb8
#
_cell.length_a   1.000
_cell.length_b   1.000
_cell.length_c   1.000
_cell.angle_alpha   90.00
_cell.angle_beta   90.00
_cell.angle_gamma   90.00
#
_symmetry.space_group_name_H-M   'P 1'
#
loop_
_entity.id
_entity.type
_entity.pdbx_description
1 polymer ?
#
loop_
_entity_poly.entity_id
_entity_poly.type
_entity_poly.pdbx_seq_one_letter_code
_entity_poly.pdbx_strand_id
1 'polypeptide(L)'
;MELTLWTYEGPPHVGAMRIATSMEGVHYVLHAPQGDTYADLLFTMIERRDRRPPVTYTTFQARDLGGDTAEMVKTSVRDAYERFKPQVMLVGESCTAELIQDQPGSLAKGMGLPIPIVSLDLPAYSKKENWGASETLYHLVRTLLLPVVPPPNTPRPKRDRNIRPKANIIGPTALGFRCRDDIREVIKLLAEIGVDVNVVAPMGANPDDLMRIPDADFNICLYPEIALTTCTWLTRSFAQPVVKTVPIGVGATRDFIAEIGQVADIDVSEALARSQSDTLGNWDAARVSSAAEPSASRLPWYSRSVDSTYLTGKRVFIFGDATHALAAARIATEELGFTLVGIGTYSREFAREVREVAKKHGIEAVISDDYLAVEAKVAEAAPELVLGTQMERHIAKRLGIPCAVISAPIHVQDVPARYSPQMGWEGANVIFDSWVHPLMMGLEEHLIGMFREDFEFAEGHMSHLHTAPSQPHDAEISGHAIASTTGSKTGSKDGSTQVMLTPLEATQELQGITWSLDGEAELKKIPFFVRGKIKRNTEKFASDHGVTSITVETLYDAKAAIGK
;
A
#
# COMPACT_ATOMS: atom_id res chain seq x y z
N MET A 1 2.94 -29.82 1.60
CA MET A 1 3.42 -28.47 1.87
C MET A 1 3.12 -27.67 0.61
N GLU A 2 2.08 -26.85 0.65
CA GLU A 2 1.79 -25.96 -0.46
C GLU A 2 2.80 -24.80 -0.40
N LEU A 3 3.51 -24.58 -1.49
CA LEU A 3 4.43 -23.46 -1.61
C LEU A 3 3.62 -22.19 -1.84
N THR A 4 3.63 -21.26 -0.90
CA THR A 4 3.04 -19.94 -1.08
C THR A 4 3.88 -19.15 -2.08
N LEU A 5 3.36 -18.91 -3.28
CA LEU A 5 4.05 -18.20 -4.35
C LEU A 5 4.21 -16.69 -4.05
N TRP A 6 3.41 -16.14 -3.15
CA TRP A 6 3.36 -14.73 -2.82
C TRP A 6 3.31 -14.55 -1.30
N THR A 7 4.17 -13.70 -0.78
CA THR A 7 4.21 -13.32 0.63
C THR A 7 3.98 -11.83 0.78
N TYR A 8 3.38 -11.40 1.91
CA TYR A 8 3.16 -9.98 2.19
C TYR A 8 4.45 -9.24 2.51
N GLU A 9 5.40 -9.91 3.13
CA GLU A 9 6.68 -9.35 3.51
C GLU A 9 7.84 -10.17 2.95
N GLY A 10 8.87 -9.48 2.51
CA GLY A 10 10.14 -10.07 2.15
C GLY A 10 10.95 -10.52 3.38
N PRO A 11 12.14 -11.07 3.15
CA PRO A 11 13.08 -11.39 4.24
C PRO A 11 13.65 -10.10 4.88
N PRO A 12 14.20 -10.19 6.12
CA PRO A 12 14.58 -9.00 6.89
C PRO A 12 15.71 -8.16 6.26
N HIS A 13 16.56 -8.74 5.42
CA HIS A 13 17.58 -7.98 4.70
C HIS A 13 16.97 -6.99 3.68
N VAL A 14 15.77 -7.25 3.15
CA VAL A 14 15.03 -6.27 2.32
C VAL A 14 14.60 -5.08 3.19
N GLY A 15 14.25 -5.31 4.46
CA GLY A 15 14.01 -4.25 5.44
C GLY A 15 15.25 -3.36 5.64
N ALA A 16 16.44 -3.95 5.76
CA ALA A 16 17.70 -3.20 5.81
C ALA A 16 17.94 -2.40 4.52
N MET A 17 17.63 -2.95 3.36
CA MET A 17 17.68 -2.23 2.09
C MET A 17 16.72 -1.04 2.06
N ARG A 18 15.52 -1.14 2.67
CA ARG A 18 14.58 -0.01 2.80
C ARG A 18 15.22 1.14 3.56
N ILE A 19 15.89 0.87 4.67
CA ILE A 19 16.57 1.88 5.47
C ILE A 19 17.72 2.52 4.66
N ALA A 20 18.63 1.70 4.11
CA ALA A 20 19.75 2.21 3.30
C ALA A 20 19.28 3.04 2.10
N THR A 21 18.21 2.60 1.43
CA THR A 21 17.65 3.29 0.26
C THR A 21 16.93 4.59 0.62
N SER A 22 16.43 4.70 1.85
CA SER A 22 15.77 5.90 2.37
C SER A 22 16.74 7.02 2.72
N MET A 23 18.01 6.70 2.92
CA MET A 23 19.02 7.62 3.45
C MET A 23 20.08 7.98 2.43
N GLU A 24 20.70 9.14 2.63
CA GLU A 24 21.93 9.52 1.93
C GLU A 24 23.14 9.19 2.80
N GLY A 25 24.30 8.95 2.17
CA GLY A 25 25.54 8.66 2.89
C GLY A 25 25.60 7.30 3.60
N VAL A 26 24.57 6.46 3.44
CA VAL A 26 24.52 5.08 3.95
C VAL A 26 24.71 4.10 2.79
N HIS A 27 25.55 3.10 2.96
CA HIS A 27 25.74 2.02 1.99
C HIS A 27 25.60 0.67 2.67
N TYR A 28 24.90 -0.26 2.02
CA TYR A 28 24.69 -1.62 2.54
C TYR A 28 25.54 -2.62 1.76
N VAL A 29 26.39 -3.38 2.45
CA VAL A 29 27.06 -4.55 1.89
C VAL A 29 26.31 -5.78 2.34
N LEU A 30 25.69 -6.47 1.38
CA LEU A 30 24.89 -7.65 1.60
C LEU A 30 25.66 -8.89 1.13
N HIS A 31 26.02 -9.75 2.08
CA HIS A 31 26.55 -11.07 1.77
C HIS A 31 25.42 -11.95 1.24
N ALA A 32 25.42 -12.21 -0.07
CA ALA A 32 24.31 -12.83 -0.76
C ALA A 32 24.75 -13.53 -2.05
N PRO A 33 24.05 -14.58 -2.49
CA PRO A 33 24.25 -15.16 -3.82
C PRO A 33 23.75 -14.20 -4.91
N GLN A 34 24.17 -14.46 -6.14
CA GLN A 34 23.78 -13.64 -7.30
C GLN A 34 22.26 -13.53 -7.48
N GLY A 35 21.50 -14.56 -7.12
CA GLY A 35 20.04 -14.59 -7.26
C GLY A 35 19.31 -13.52 -6.43
N ASP A 36 19.86 -13.10 -5.29
CA ASP A 36 19.21 -12.16 -4.38
C ASP A 36 19.23 -10.71 -4.87
N THR A 37 19.93 -10.41 -5.97
CA THR A 37 19.96 -9.05 -6.58
C THR A 37 18.60 -8.63 -7.17
N TYR A 38 17.62 -9.54 -7.26
CA TYR A 38 16.26 -9.21 -7.72
C TYR A 38 15.58 -8.13 -6.87
N ALA A 39 15.93 -8.03 -5.59
CA ALA A 39 15.35 -7.05 -4.68
C ALA A 39 15.55 -5.59 -5.14
N ASP A 40 16.59 -5.31 -5.94
CA ASP A 40 16.81 -3.99 -6.54
C ASP A 40 15.63 -3.52 -7.40
N LEU A 41 14.90 -4.45 -8.04
CA LEU A 41 13.75 -4.13 -8.88
C LEU A 41 12.62 -3.48 -8.10
N LEU A 42 12.40 -3.89 -6.84
CA LEU A 42 11.36 -3.29 -6.00
C LEU A 42 11.59 -1.78 -5.83
N PHE A 43 12.84 -1.37 -5.61
CA PHE A 43 13.19 0.02 -5.39
C PHE A 43 13.22 0.85 -6.68
N THR A 44 13.62 0.27 -7.79
CA THR A 44 13.67 0.98 -9.07
C THR A 44 12.28 1.09 -9.71
N MET A 45 11.48 0.04 -9.69
CA MET A 45 10.16 0.02 -10.34
C MET A 45 9.07 0.64 -9.48
N ILE A 46 8.93 0.24 -8.22
CA ILE A 46 7.84 0.70 -7.34
C ILE A 46 8.12 2.11 -6.85
N GLU A 47 9.32 2.36 -6.33
CA GLU A 47 9.75 3.69 -5.89
C GLU A 47 10.08 4.65 -7.03
N ARG A 48 10.08 4.19 -8.27
CA ARG A 48 10.40 4.98 -9.48
C ARG A 48 11.73 5.75 -9.35
N ARG A 49 12.73 5.10 -8.78
CA ARG A 49 14.05 5.70 -8.63
C ARG A 49 14.80 5.67 -9.96
N ASP A 50 15.56 6.71 -10.22
CA ASP A 50 16.45 6.87 -11.37
C ASP A 50 17.79 6.12 -11.22
N ARG A 51 18.08 5.63 -10.00
CA ARG A 51 19.32 4.91 -9.66
C ARG A 51 19.03 3.69 -8.79
N ARG A 52 19.96 2.74 -8.85
CA ARG A 52 19.90 1.53 -8.02
C ARG A 52 19.99 1.86 -6.53
N PRO A 53 19.44 0.98 -5.65
CA PRO A 53 19.66 1.06 -4.22
C PRO A 53 21.16 1.12 -3.86
N PRO A 54 21.56 1.78 -2.76
CA PRO A 54 22.95 1.85 -2.31
C PRO A 54 23.39 0.52 -1.67
N VAL A 55 23.36 -0.56 -2.46
CA VAL A 55 23.67 -1.92 -2.01
C VAL A 55 24.75 -2.53 -2.87
N THR A 56 25.76 -3.13 -2.24
CA THR A 56 26.76 -3.99 -2.87
C THR A 56 26.55 -5.42 -2.41
N TYR A 57 26.42 -6.33 -3.37
CA TYR A 57 26.26 -7.77 -3.12
C TYR A 57 27.60 -8.47 -3.31
N THR A 58 27.91 -9.48 -2.50
CA THR A 58 29.09 -10.33 -2.72
C THR A 58 28.94 -11.23 -3.93
N THR A 59 27.68 -11.56 -4.30
CA THR A 59 27.33 -12.36 -5.49
C THR A 59 28.02 -13.73 -5.57
N PHE A 60 28.22 -14.40 -4.41
CA PHE A 60 28.81 -15.72 -4.40
C PHE A 60 27.98 -16.77 -5.18
N GLN A 61 28.65 -17.77 -5.67
CA GLN A 61 28.06 -18.92 -6.39
C GLN A 61 28.41 -20.23 -5.67
N ALA A 62 27.72 -21.31 -6.04
CA ALA A 62 27.95 -22.62 -5.44
C ALA A 62 29.45 -23.07 -5.44
N ARG A 63 30.21 -22.70 -6.47
CA ARG A 63 31.65 -22.97 -6.57
C ARG A 63 32.49 -22.24 -5.54
N ASP A 64 32.02 -21.08 -5.06
CA ASP A 64 32.75 -20.25 -4.12
C ASP A 64 32.61 -20.74 -2.68
N LEU A 65 31.59 -21.59 -2.41
CA LEU A 65 31.35 -22.21 -1.09
C LEU A 65 32.46 -23.19 -0.66
N GLY A 66 33.27 -23.64 -1.58
CA GLY A 66 34.47 -24.45 -1.28
C GLY A 66 35.74 -23.62 -1.06
N GLY A 67 35.66 -22.30 -1.20
CA GLY A 67 36.76 -21.36 -1.05
C GLY A 67 36.64 -20.48 0.21
N ASP A 68 37.34 -19.33 0.20
CA ASP A 68 37.30 -18.34 1.29
C ASP A 68 36.21 -17.28 1.03
N THR A 69 34.98 -17.59 1.48
CA THR A 69 33.83 -16.66 1.39
C THR A 69 34.02 -15.43 2.28
N ALA A 70 34.78 -15.55 3.37
CA ALA A 70 35.09 -14.42 4.25
C ALA A 70 35.96 -13.35 3.53
N GLU A 71 36.91 -13.78 2.68
CA GLU A 71 37.71 -12.82 1.88
C GLU A 71 36.87 -12.14 0.80
N MET A 72 35.84 -12.80 0.25
CA MET A 72 34.86 -12.16 -0.64
C MET A 72 34.10 -11.04 0.07
N VAL A 73 33.68 -11.25 1.32
CA VAL A 73 33.04 -10.22 2.15
C VAL A 73 33.98 -9.03 2.33
N LYS A 74 35.23 -9.27 2.78
CA LYS A 74 36.20 -8.19 3.02
C LYS A 74 36.52 -7.40 1.75
N THR A 75 36.66 -8.08 0.62
CA THR A 75 36.86 -7.44 -0.69
C THR A 75 35.67 -6.57 -1.05
N SER A 76 34.45 -7.09 -0.97
CA SER A 76 33.23 -6.33 -1.26
C SER A 76 33.06 -5.11 -0.36
N VAL A 77 33.40 -5.22 0.93
CA VAL A 77 33.37 -4.12 1.90
C VAL A 77 34.39 -3.04 1.53
N ARG A 78 35.62 -3.43 1.18
CA ARG A 78 36.69 -2.50 0.76
C ARG A 78 36.31 -1.77 -0.52
N ASP A 79 35.87 -2.50 -1.54
CA ASP A 79 35.47 -1.96 -2.84
C ASP A 79 34.28 -0.99 -2.70
N ALA A 80 33.29 -1.35 -1.87
CA ALA A 80 32.15 -0.48 -1.57
C ALA A 80 32.61 0.82 -0.89
N TYR A 81 33.51 0.74 0.10
CA TYR A 81 34.05 1.91 0.76
C TYR A 81 34.84 2.81 -0.22
N GLU A 82 35.73 2.25 -1.02
CA GLU A 82 36.57 3.01 -1.96
C GLU A 82 35.72 3.67 -3.06
N ARG A 83 34.70 2.96 -3.55
CA ARG A 83 33.87 3.42 -4.67
C ARG A 83 32.83 4.45 -4.26
N PHE A 84 32.13 4.21 -3.15
CA PHE A 84 30.96 5.01 -2.77
C PHE A 84 31.25 6.03 -1.66
N LYS A 85 32.36 5.88 -0.91
CA LYS A 85 32.74 6.77 0.19
C LYS A 85 31.60 7.09 1.15
N PRO A 86 30.88 6.07 1.67
CA PRO A 86 29.76 6.32 2.55
C PRO A 86 30.21 6.89 3.90
N GLN A 87 29.31 7.60 4.58
CA GLN A 87 29.52 8.07 5.95
C GLN A 87 29.33 6.93 6.97
N VAL A 88 28.45 5.97 6.67
CA VAL A 88 28.17 4.77 7.47
C VAL A 88 27.96 3.59 6.54
N MET A 89 28.43 2.43 6.95
CA MET A 89 28.22 1.19 6.21
C MET A 89 27.41 0.19 7.06
N LEU A 90 26.33 -0.31 6.49
CA LEU A 90 25.59 -1.45 7.01
C LEU A 90 26.20 -2.71 6.42
N VAL A 91 26.34 -3.78 7.21
CA VAL A 91 26.87 -5.06 6.73
C VAL A 91 26.02 -6.18 7.33
N GLY A 92 25.48 -7.03 6.47
CA GLY A 92 24.64 -8.16 6.87
C GLY A 92 24.60 -9.24 5.80
N GLU A 93 23.75 -10.22 6.00
CA GLU A 93 23.60 -11.38 5.13
C GLU A 93 22.18 -11.62 4.68
N SER A 94 22.02 -12.30 3.56
CA SER A 94 20.73 -12.77 3.07
C SER A 94 20.34 -14.11 3.71
N CYS A 95 19.08 -14.53 3.50
CA CYS A 95 18.61 -15.83 4.00
C CYS A 95 19.44 -17.01 3.50
N THR A 96 19.98 -16.96 2.30
CA THR A 96 20.86 -17.99 1.76
C THR A 96 22.24 -17.97 2.44
N ALA A 97 22.78 -16.77 2.67
CA ALA A 97 24.09 -16.61 3.29
C ALA A 97 24.09 -16.92 4.79
N GLU A 98 22.97 -16.75 5.48
CA GLU A 98 22.80 -17.11 6.90
C GLU A 98 23.17 -18.59 7.16
N LEU A 99 22.96 -19.48 6.19
CA LEU A 99 23.33 -20.88 6.30
C LEU A 99 24.84 -21.14 6.26
N ILE A 100 25.63 -20.17 5.72
CA ILE A 100 27.10 -20.28 5.62
C ILE A 100 27.76 -19.87 6.94
N GLN A 101 27.12 -19.00 7.72
CA GLN A 101 27.57 -18.52 9.04
C GLN A 101 28.91 -17.76 9.02
N ASP A 102 29.19 -17.00 7.97
CA ASP A 102 30.44 -16.21 7.81
C ASP A 102 30.51 -14.97 8.73
N GLN A 103 29.43 -14.57 9.36
CA GLN A 103 29.33 -13.38 10.21
C GLN A 103 29.91 -12.10 9.54
N PRO A 104 29.38 -11.68 8.38
CA PRO A 104 29.95 -10.64 7.54
C PRO A 104 30.12 -9.30 8.25
N GLY A 105 29.22 -8.96 9.17
CA GLY A 105 29.30 -7.75 9.97
C GLY A 105 30.51 -7.74 10.94
N SER A 106 30.85 -8.90 11.54
CA SER A 106 32.01 -9.04 12.40
C SER A 106 33.31 -8.95 11.60
N LEU A 107 33.37 -9.57 10.43
CA LEU A 107 34.49 -9.47 9.50
C LEU A 107 34.75 -8.01 9.09
N ALA A 108 33.69 -7.29 8.70
CA ALA A 108 33.80 -5.89 8.31
C ALA A 108 34.31 -4.97 9.43
N LYS A 109 33.83 -5.14 10.67
CA LYS A 109 34.32 -4.41 11.84
C LYS A 109 35.80 -4.67 12.08
N GLY A 110 36.27 -5.90 11.92
CA GLY A 110 37.67 -6.29 12.06
C GLY A 110 38.60 -5.65 11.04
N MET A 111 38.09 -5.07 9.94
CA MET A 111 38.92 -4.38 8.93
C MET A 111 39.40 -2.98 9.34
N GLY A 112 38.84 -2.36 10.37
CA GLY A 112 39.27 -1.07 10.90
C GLY A 112 39.08 0.09 9.91
N LEU A 113 38.00 0.10 9.11
CA LEU A 113 37.69 1.22 8.21
C LEU A 113 37.44 2.51 9.02
N PRO A 114 37.74 3.70 8.46
CA PRO A 114 37.62 4.97 9.17
C PRO A 114 36.18 5.50 9.25
N ILE A 115 35.19 4.64 9.07
CA ILE A 115 33.74 4.95 9.16
C ILE A 115 33.05 3.95 10.09
N PRO A 116 31.94 4.33 10.72
CA PRO A 116 31.13 3.40 11.50
C PRO A 116 30.62 2.23 10.65
N ILE A 117 30.82 1.02 11.16
CA ILE A 117 30.26 -0.23 10.59
C ILE A 117 29.14 -0.73 11.49
N VAL A 118 27.93 -0.79 10.96
CA VAL A 118 26.76 -1.38 11.63
C VAL A 118 26.62 -2.84 11.18
N SER A 119 26.97 -3.75 12.08
CA SER A 119 26.77 -5.18 11.88
C SER A 119 25.31 -5.51 12.11
N LEU A 120 24.68 -6.11 11.11
CA LEU A 120 23.29 -6.54 11.16
C LEU A 120 23.22 -8.06 11.25
N ASP A 121 22.58 -8.53 12.31
CA ASP A 121 22.20 -9.93 12.49
C ASP A 121 20.68 -10.02 12.28
N LEU A 122 20.27 -10.47 11.11
CA LEU A 122 18.88 -10.43 10.64
C LEU A 122 18.38 -11.85 10.32
N PRO A 123 17.92 -12.63 11.32
CA PRO A 123 17.56 -14.04 11.16
C PRO A 123 16.35 -14.22 10.23
N ALA A 124 16.60 -14.53 8.96
CA ALA A 124 15.63 -14.56 7.89
C ALA A 124 14.57 -15.66 8.02
N TYR A 125 14.89 -16.76 8.71
CA TYR A 125 13.97 -17.88 8.89
C TYR A 125 12.94 -17.64 10.00
N SER A 126 13.14 -16.66 10.86
CA SER A 126 12.25 -16.34 11.98
C SER A 126 11.64 -14.96 11.92
N LYS A 127 12.25 -14.03 11.17
CA LYS A 127 11.86 -12.62 11.08
C LYS A 127 11.57 -12.19 9.65
N LYS A 128 10.84 -11.10 9.50
CA LYS A 128 10.36 -10.57 8.24
C LYS A 128 10.85 -9.13 8.00
N GLU A 129 10.44 -8.55 6.89
CA GLU A 129 10.94 -7.29 6.35
C GLU A 129 10.78 -6.09 7.31
N ASN A 130 9.58 -5.90 7.90
CA ASN A 130 9.35 -4.77 8.80
C ASN A 130 10.20 -4.86 10.06
N TRP A 131 10.33 -6.05 10.63
CA TRP A 131 11.24 -6.28 11.75
C TRP A 131 12.69 -5.96 11.36
N GLY A 132 13.13 -6.41 10.17
CA GLY A 132 14.48 -6.12 9.66
C GLY A 132 14.75 -4.62 9.49
N ALA A 133 13.75 -3.87 9.01
CA ALA A 133 13.85 -2.41 8.92
C ALA A 133 13.92 -1.75 10.31
N SER A 134 13.12 -2.20 11.27
CA SER A 134 13.13 -1.71 12.64
C SER A 134 14.47 -1.93 13.34
N GLU A 135 15.02 -3.15 13.26
CA GLU A 135 16.32 -3.49 13.84
C GLU A 135 17.46 -2.71 13.17
N THR A 136 17.40 -2.56 11.85
CA THR A 136 18.43 -1.80 11.12
C THR A 136 18.41 -0.33 11.54
N LEU A 137 17.25 0.31 11.62
CA LEU A 137 17.13 1.70 12.07
C LEU A 137 17.62 1.85 13.51
N TYR A 138 17.21 0.93 14.38
CA TYR A 138 17.65 0.91 15.78
C TYR A 138 19.16 0.79 15.92
N HIS A 139 19.78 -0.18 15.26
CA HIS A 139 21.23 -0.38 15.32
C HIS A 139 22.00 0.79 14.72
N LEU A 140 21.50 1.38 13.62
CA LEU A 140 22.10 2.55 12.99
C LEU A 140 22.08 3.75 13.94
N VAL A 141 20.91 4.13 14.44
CA VAL A 141 20.74 5.26 15.36
C VAL A 141 21.53 5.04 16.64
N ARG A 142 21.46 3.84 17.21
CA ARG A 142 22.21 3.50 18.43
C ARG A 142 23.71 3.56 18.22
N THR A 143 24.24 3.05 17.11
CA THR A 143 25.68 3.07 16.82
C THR A 143 26.21 4.50 16.76
N LEU A 144 25.46 5.40 16.13
CA LEU A 144 25.86 6.79 15.99
C LEU A 144 25.72 7.57 17.31
N LEU A 145 24.63 7.39 18.02
CA LEU A 145 24.30 8.21 19.19
C LEU A 145 24.85 7.67 20.52
N LEU A 146 25.26 6.39 20.58
CA LEU A 146 25.76 5.80 21.82
C LEU A 146 26.89 6.60 22.48
N PRO A 147 27.86 7.17 21.74
CA PRO A 147 28.95 7.95 22.33
C PRO A 147 28.49 9.26 23.00
N VAL A 148 27.33 9.78 22.63
CA VAL A 148 26.78 11.06 23.13
C VAL A 148 25.60 10.87 24.10
N VAL A 149 25.29 9.62 24.47
CA VAL A 149 24.25 9.34 25.47
C VAL A 149 24.66 9.92 26.82
N PRO A 150 23.81 10.77 27.45
CA PRO A 150 24.13 11.34 28.75
C PRO A 150 24.18 10.25 29.84
N PRO A 151 24.87 10.51 30.98
CA PRO A 151 24.86 9.59 32.11
C PRO A 151 23.44 9.24 32.55
N PRO A 152 23.22 8.03 33.09
CA PRO A 152 21.91 7.62 33.58
C PRO A 152 21.32 8.63 34.59
N ASN A 153 20.00 8.85 34.50
CA ASN A 153 19.27 9.81 35.33
C ASN A 153 19.67 11.29 35.15
N THR A 154 20.34 11.66 34.08
CA THR A 154 20.55 13.06 33.73
C THR A 154 19.20 13.68 33.32
N PRO A 155 18.69 14.70 34.05
CA PRO A 155 17.45 15.34 33.68
C PRO A 155 17.62 16.10 32.36
N ARG A 156 16.62 15.97 31.47
CA ARG A 156 16.60 16.75 30.24
C ARG A 156 16.44 18.25 30.58
N PRO A 157 17.20 19.14 29.94
CA PRO A 157 16.97 20.58 30.07
C PRO A 157 15.52 20.93 29.67
N LYS A 158 14.88 21.77 30.47
CA LYS A 158 13.55 22.28 30.11
C LYS A 158 13.69 23.26 28.95
N ARG A 159 12.82 23.13 27.95
CA ARG A 159 12.74 24.08 26.84
C ARG A 159 12.32 25.47 27.36
N ASP A 160 12.92 26.52 26.80
CA ASP A 160 12.38 27.86 26.96
C ASP A 160 11.02 27.97 26.23
N ARG A 161 9.97 28.35 26.94
CA ARG A 161 8.61 28.47 26.39
C ARG A 161 8.50 29.52 25.28
N ASN A 162 9.44 30.45 25.17
CA ASN A 162 9.48 31.45 24.10
C ASN A 162 10.06 30.88 22.80
N ILE A 163 10.66 29.71 22.84
CA ILE A 163 11.20 29.02 21.67
C ILE A 163 10.20 27.94 21.21
N ARG A 164 9.92 27.88 19.91
CA ARG A 164 9.04 26.86 19.33
C ARG A 164 9.60 25.46 19.65
N PRO A 165 8.74 24.51 20.04
CA PRO A 165 9.17 23.14 20.24
C PRO A 165 9.63 22.50 18.93
N LYS A 166 10.61 21.60 19.05
CA LYS A 166 11.16 20.83 17.93
C LYS A 166 10.81 19.36 18.05
N ALA A 167 10.37 18.76 16.95
CA ALA A 167 10.06 17.34 16.89
C ALA A 167 10.93 16.61 15.85
N ASN A 168 11.26 15.35 16.13
CA ASN A 168 11.71 14.42 15.10
C ASN A 168 10.53 13.60 14.59
N ILE A 169 10.51 13.31 13.29
CA ILE A 169 9.58 12.38 12.65
C ILE A 169 10.35 11.10 12.34
N ILE A 170 10.00 10.00 13.01
CA ILE A 170 10.71 8.72 12.88
C ILE A 170 9.79 7.67 12.26
N GLY A 171 10.31 6.93 11.28
CA GLY A 171 9.65 5.74 10.72
C GLY A 171 9.43 5.71 9.20
N PRO A 172 9.21 6.83 8.51
CA PRO A 172 8.96 6.78 7.07
C PRO A 172 10.14 6.18 6.29
N THR A 173 9.86 5.20 5.42
CA THR A 173 10.89 4.49 4.64
C THR A 173 10.52 4.42 3.15
N ALA A 174 11.50 4.07 2.31
CA ALA A 174 11.26 3.56 0.96
C ALA A 174 10.33 2.33 1.00
N LEU A 175 9.54 2.12 -0.05
CA LEU A 175 8.48 1.10 -0.17
C LEU A 175 7.37 1.20 0.89
N GLY A 176 7.36 2.23 1.71
CA GLY A 176 6.25 2.52 2.63
C GLY A 176 5.06 3.12 1.88
N PHE A 177 3.84 2.77 2.35
CA PHE A 177 2.63 3.27 1.73
C PHE A 177 2.48 4.78 1.96
N ARG A 178 2.53 5.57 0.88
CA ARG A 178 2.35 7.04 0.86
C ARG A 178 3.31 7.87 1.74
N CYS A 179 4.38 7.29 2.25
CA CYS A 179 5.28 7.92 3.22
C CYS A 179 5.75 9.33 2.83
N ARG A 180 6.01 9.60 1.54
CA ARG A 180 6.46 10.93 1.09
C ARG A 180 5.39 12.01 1.25
N ASP A 181 4.16 11.66 0.94
CA ASP A 181 3.04 12.58 1.05
C ASP A 181 2.63 12.76 2.52
N ASP A 182 2.68 11.69 3.31
CA ASP A 182 2.41 11.71 4.75
C ASP A 182 3.39 12.60 5.50
N ILE A 183 4.69 12.51 5.20
CA ILE A 183 5.71 13.41 5.77
C ILE A 183 5.33 14.88 5.51
N ARG A 184 4.96 15.21 4.28
CA ARG A 184 4.61 16.58 3.88
C ARG A 184 3.38 17.08 4.63
N GLU A 185 2.36 16.25 4.74
CA GLU A 185 1.12 16.61 5.46
C GLU A 185 1.37 16.76 6.96
N VAL A 186 2.14 15.87 7.58
CA VAL A 186 2.49 15.97 9.00
C VAL A 186 3.37 17.20 9.27
N ILE A 187 4.35 17.52 8.43
CA ILE A 187 5.16 18.73 8.56
C ILE A 187 4.27 19.99 8.49
N LYS A 188 3.32 20.03 7.55
CA LYS A 188 2.36 21.13 7.43
C LYS A 188 1.52 21.27 8.69
N LEU A 189 0.98 20.16 9.19
CA LEU A 189 0.18 20.12 10.41
C LEU A 189 0.97 20.61 11.64
N LEU A 190 2.23 20.19 11.77
CA LEU A 190 3.12 20.64 12.85
C LEU A 190 3.40 22.15 12.76
N ALA A 191 3.66 22.67 11.55
CA ALA A 191 3.91 24.10 11.34
C ALA A 191 2.68 24.95 11.74
N GLU A 192 1.46 24.46 11.45
CA GLU A 192 0.19 25.13 11.80
C GLU A 192 -0.05 25.22 13.31
N ILE A 193 0.47 24.27 14.09
CA ILE A 193 0.39 24.29 15.56
C ILE A 193 1.66 24.83 16.23
N GLY A 194 2.58 25.39 15.45
CA GLY A 194 3.75 26.07 15.99
C GLY A 194 4.89 25.14 16.41
N VAL A 195 5.00 23.93 15.85
CA VAL A 195 6.08 22.97 16.09
C VAL A 195 7.02 22.94 14.89
N ASP A 196 8.31 23.06 15.15
CA ASP A 196 9.35 22.95 14.11
C ASP A 196 9.84 21.50 13.98
N VAL A 197 10.11 21.06 12.76
CA VAL A 197 10.69 19.73 12.52
C VAL A 197 12.21 19.82 12.56
N ASN A 198 12.83 19.00 13.41
CA ASN A 198 14.28 18.91 13.55
C ASN A 198 14.86 17.90 12.54
N VAL A 199 14.38 16.66 12.57
CA VAL A 199 14.85 15.57 11.70
C VAL A 199 13.66 14.74 11.24
N VAL A 200 13.67 14.34 9.97
CA VAL A 200 12.82 13.26 9.44
C VAL A 200 13.75 12.08 9.14
N ALA A 201 13.51 10.93 9.76
CA ALA A 201 14.36 9.76 9.60
C ALA A 201 13.54 8.44 9.50
N PRO A 202 14.00 7.47 8.72
CA PRO A 202 15.21 7.49 7.87
C PRO A 202 15.02 8.23 6.54
N MET A 203 13.79 8.47 6.07
CA MET A 203 13.53 9.00 4.73
C MET A 203 14.08 10.43 4.55
N GLY A 204 15.05 10.56 3.65
CA GLY A 204 15.70 11.84 3.32
C GLY A 204 16.80 12.27 4.29
N ALA A 205 17.07 11.52 5.36
CA ALA A 205 18.13 11.80 6.31
C ALA A 205 19.50 11.29 5.83
N ASN A 206 20.54 11.86 6.39
CA ASN A 206 21.89 11.34 6.34
C ASN A 206 22.41 11.04 7.78
N PRO A 207 23.57 10.42 7.97
CA PRO A 207 24.11 10.14 9.29
C PRO A 207 24.31 11.37 10.20
N ASP A 208 24.66 12.54 9.62
CA ASP A 208 24.81 13.78 10.39
C ASP A 208 23.46 14.29 10.91
N ASP A 209 22.38 14.09 10.15
CA ASP A 209 21.03 14.37 10.62
C ASP A 209 20.65 13.48 11.81
N LEU A 210 21.03 12.20 11.79
CA LEU A 210 20.77 11.30 12.92
C LEU A 210 21.49 11.77 14.20
N MET A 211 22.67 12.38 14.06
CA MET A 211 23.39 12.96 15.21
C MET A 211 22.64 14.11 15.86
N ARG A 212 21.72 14.78 15.14
CA ARG A 212 20.90 15.89 15.65
C ARG A 212 19.59 15.42 16.33
N ILE A 213 19.25 14.14 16.28
CA ILE A 213 18.02 13.62 16.91
C ILE A 213 17.88 14.05 18.39
N PRO A 214 18.94 14.04 19.22
CA PRO A 214 18.86 14.48 20.61
C PRO A 214 18.46 15.94 20.81
N ASP A 215 18.60 16.81 19.81
CA ASP A 215 18.31 18.25 19.88
C ASP A 215 16.81 18.55 19.89
N ALA A 216 15.96 17.60 19.46
CA ALA A 216 14.51 17.78 19.47
C ALA A 216 13.89 17.58 20.85
N ASP A 217 12.81 18.27 21.14
CA ASP A 217 12.08 18.15 22.41
C ASP A 217 11.38 16.80 22.57
N PHE A 218 10.87 16.23 21.48
CA PHE A 218 10.17 14.96 21.44
C PHE A 218 10.29 14.26 20.10
N ASN A 219 9.89 12.99 20.05
CA ASN A 219 9.83 12.18 18.84
C ASN A 219 8.39 11.87 18.45
N ILE A 220 8.11 11.80 17.17
CA ILE A 220 6.85 11.34 16.58
C ILE A 220 7.09 10.00 15.91
N CYS A 221 6.39 8.97 16.38
CA CYS A 221 6.46 7.60 15.84
C CYS A 221 5.34 7.40 14.82
N LEU A 222 5.61 7.69 13.52
CA LEU A 222 4.57 7.60 12.49
C LEU A 222 4.29 6.18 12.03
N TYR A 223 5.29 5.36 11.93
CA TYR A 223 5.18 3.96 11.49
C TYR A 223 5.77 3.07 12.59
N PRO A 224 4.95 2.69 13.59
CA PRO A 224 5.40 1.90 14.74
C PRO A 224 6.15 0.62 14.38
N GLU A 225 5.79 -0.04 13.28
CA GLU A 225 6.45 -1.24 12.77
C GLU A 225 7.96 -1.02 12.52
N ILE A 226 8.34 0.21 12.18
CA ILE A 226 9.73 0.59 11.88
C ILE A 226 10.36 1.39 13.04
N ALA A 227 9.58 2.29 13.65
CA ALA A 227 10.11 3.34 14.52
C ALA A 227 10.08 3.02 16.01
N LEU A 228 9.18 2.13 16.47
CA LEU A 228 8.86 2.00 17.90
C LEU A 228 10.08 1.58 18.74
N THR A 229 10.89 0.64 18.26
CA THR A 229 12.11 0.20 18.94
C THR A 229 13.09 1.35 19.12
N THR A 230 13.33 2.12 18.06
CA THR A 230 14.22 3.29 18.07
C THR A 230 13.68 4.38 19.00
N CYS A 231 12.41 4.74 18.88
CA CYS A 231 11.77 5.74 19.75
C CYS A 231 11.82 5.34 21.23
N THR A 232 11.60 4.06 21.53
CA THR A 232 11.69 3.53 22.90
C THR A 232 13.11 3.67 23.45
N TRP A 233 14.11 3.38 22.63
CA TRP A 233 15.52 3.57 23.03
C TRP A 233 15.86 5.04 23.25
N LEU A 234 15.40 5.95 22.37
CA LEU A 234 15.60 7.41 22.53
C LEU A 234 14.96 7.92 23.82
N THR A 235 13.77 7.44 24.18
CA THR A 235 13.14 7.78 25.45
C THR A 235 13.98 7.35 26.64
N ARG A 236 14.53 6.14 26.62
CA ARG A 236 15.37 5.63 27.73
C ARG A 236 16.73 6.32 27.81
N SER A 237 17.33 6.64 26.66
CA SER A 237 18.70 7.15 26.59
C SER A 237 18.78 8.67 26.70
N PHE A 238 17.80 9.41 26.16
CA PHE A 238 17.81 10.88 26.10
C PHE A 238 16.62 11.52 26.81
N ALA A 239 15.77 10.73 27.50
CA ALA A 239 14.56 11.18 28.14
C ALA A 239 13.62 11.98 27.18
N GLN A 240 13.64 11.65 25.89
CA GLN A 240 12.75 12.26 24.90
C GLN A 240 11.36 11.58 24.94
N PRO A 241 10.28 12.32 25.18
CA PRO A 241 8.94 11.77 25.09
C PRO A 241 8.59 11.40 23.64
N VAL A 242 7.60 10.50 23.47
CA VAL A 242 7.19 10.00 22.16
C VAL A 242 5.69 10.20 21.99
N VAL A 243 5.31 10.86 20.91
CA VAL A 243 3.94 10.89 20.38
C VAL A 243 3.71 9.59 19.59
N LYS A 244 2.70 8.83 20.00
CA LYS A 244 2.42 7.49 19.44
C LYS A 244 1.17 7.43 18.58
N THR A 245 0.31 8.42 18.68
CA THR A 245 -0.88 8.51 17.83
C THR A 245 -0.45 8.73 16.38
N VAL A 246 -0.92 7.87 15.48
CA VAL A 246 -0.72 8.01 14.05
C VAL A 246 -1.93 8.75 13.46
N PRO A 247 -1.77 9.91 12.81
CA PRO A 247 -2.88 10.78 12.42
C PRO A 247 -3.58 10.32 11.13
N ILE A 248 -4.12 9.09 11.11
CA ILE A 248 -4.88 8.54 9.97
C ILE A 248 -6.38 8.61 10.29
N GLY A 249 -7.13 9.42 9.54
CA GLY A 249 -8.53 9.74 9.80
C GLY A 249 -8.71 11.02 10.59
N VAL A 250 -9.95 11.52 10.67
CA VAL A 250 -10.29 12.80 11.32
C VAL A 250 -10.08 12.70 12.84
N GLY A 251 -10.61 11.64 13.45
CA GLY A 251 -10.52 11.44 14.89
C GLY A 251 -9.08 11.29 15.37
N ALA A 252 -8.29 10.45 14.67
CA ALA A 252 -6.89 10.23 15.02
C ALA A 252 -6.02 11.47 14.77
N THR A 253 -6.32 12.29 13.76
CA THR A 253 -5.62 13.57 13.53
C THR A 253 -5.87 14.54 14.68
N ARG A 254 -7.09 14.61 15.22
CA ARG A 254 -7.41 15.40 16.40
C ARG A 254 -6.66 14.92 17.65
N ASP A 255 -6.67 13.60 17.87
CA ASP A 255 -5.95 13.00 19.01
C ASP A 255 -4.44 13.24 18.92
N PHE A 256 -3.87 13.17 17.71
CA PHE A 256 -2.47 13.48 17.44
C PHE A 256 -2.12 14.94 17.81
N ILE A 257 -2.95 15.91 17.37
CA ILE A 257 -2.77 17.32 17.74
C ILE A 257 -2.85 17.51 19.25
N ALA A 258 -3.83 16.87 19.90
CA ALA A 258 -4.00 16.95 21.35
C ALA A 258 -2.81 16.33 22.11
N GLU A 259 -2.31 15.16 21.66
CA GLU A 259 -1.12 14.51 22.26
C GLU A 259 0.13 15.40 22.12
N ILE A 260 0.31 16.04 20.95
CA ILE A 260 1.41 17.00 20.76
C ILE A 260 1.27 18.18 21.72
N GLY A 261 0.08 18.75 21.86
CA GLY A 261 -0.18 19.84 22.81
C GLY A 261 0.27 19.49 24.23
N GLN A 262 -0.02 18.27 24.67
CA GLN A 262 0.38 17.77 26.00
C GLN A 262 1.90 17.54 26.10
N VAL A 263 2.49 16.89 25.10
CA VAL A 263 3.92 16.53 25.12
C VAL A 263 4.81 17.76 24.97
N ALA A 264 4.41 18.72 24.14
CA ALA A 264 5.17 19.93 23.87
C ALA A 264 4.85 21.11 24.81
N ASP A 265 3.86 20.96 25.70
CA ASP A 265 3.35 22.03 26.59
C ASP A 265 3.00 23.30 25.79
N ILE A 266 2.12 23.14 24.76
CA ILE A 266 1.61 24.22 23.91
C ILE A 266 0.07 24.19 23.83
N ASP A 267 -0.53 25.37 23.64
CA ASP A 267 -1.97 25.48 23.42
C ASP A 267 -2.32 25.15 21.95
N VAL A 268 -3.11 24.10 21.75
CA VAL A 268 -3.61 23.65 20.46
C VAL A 268 -5.14 23.82 20.32
N SER A 269 -5.77 24.53 21.25
CA SER A 269 -7.24 24.68 21.29
C SER A 269 -7.81 25.27 20.01
N GLU A 270 -7.15 26.28 19.43
CA GLU A 270 -7.56 26.89 18.18
C GLU A 270 -7.51 25.91 17.00
N ALA A 271 -6.45 25.10 16.89
CA ALA A 271 -6.33 24.08 15.85
C ALA A 271 -7.43 23.00 15.97
N LEU A 272 -7.74 22.58 17.20
CA LEU A 272 -8.80 21.63 17.48
C LEU A 272 -10.21 22.22 17.22
N ALA A 273 -10.43 23.49 17.49
CA ALA A 273 -11.68 24.18 17.18
C ALA A 273 -11.90 24.31 15.66
N ARG A 274 -10.86 24.67 14.91
CA ARG A 274 -10.91 24.76 13.45
C ARG A 274 -11.28 23.44 12.79
N SER A 275 -10.80 22.32 13.32
CA SER A 275 -11.09 20.99 12.76
C SER A 275 -12.58 20.61 12.83
N GLN A 276 -13.38 21.31 13.61
CA GLN A 276 -14.83 21.13 13.73
C GLN A 276 -15.62 22.16 12.93
N SER A 277 -14.93 23.15 12.36
CA SER A 277 -15.58 24.26 11.65
C SER A 277 -15.94 23.86 10.23
N ASP A 278 -17.20 24.10 9.86
CA ASP A 278 -17.75 23.92 8.51
C ASP A 278 -17.39 25.09 7.59
N THR A 279 -16.19 25.66 7.72
CA THR A 279 -15.75 26.85 6.98
C THR A 279 -15.64 26.65 5.47
N LEU A 280 -15.57 25.38 5.01
CA LEU A 280 -15.52 25.04 3.59
C LEU A 280 -16.90 25.03 2.91
N GLY A 281 -17.99 25.11 3.68
CA GLY A 281 -19.36 25.19 3.15
C GLY A 281 -19.69 26.52 2.48
N ASN A 282 -18.96 27.58 2.78
CA ASN A 282 -19.10 28.90 2.15
C ASN A 282 -17.93 29.15 1.21
N TRP A 283 -18.08 28.73 -0.03
CA TRP A 283 -17.15 29.07 -1.10
C TRP A 283 -17.18 30.59 -1.33
N ASP A 284 -16.19 31.27 -0.79
CA ASP A 284 -15.95 32.70 -1.04
C ASP A 284 -14.71 32.84 -1.91
N ALA A 285 -14.90 33.26 -3.15
CA ALA A 285 -13.81 33.46 -4.10
C ALA A 285 -12.74 34.44 -3.59
N ALA A 286 -13.10 35.37 -2.68
CA ALA A 286 -12.15 36.27 -2.04
C ALA A 286 -11.20 35.57 -1.04
N ARG A 287 -11.63 34.46 -0.45
CA ARG A 287 -10.80 33.66 0.48
C ARG A 287 -9.83 32.72 -0.22
N VAL A 288 -10.15 32.30 -1.47
CA VAL A 288 -9.27 31.42 -2.27
C VAL A 288 -7.97 32.12 -2.65
N SER A 289 -7.91 33.45 -2.61
CA SER A 289 -6.71 34.23 -2.94
C SER A 289 -5.67 34.31 -1.81
N SER A 290 -5.99 33.89 -0.58
CA SER A 290 -5.01 33.86 0.50
C SER A 290 -4.31 32.49 0.54
N ALA A 291 -3.04 32.47 0.19
CA ALA A 291 -2.18 31.27 0.17
C ALA A 291 -1.94 30.63 1.57
N ALA A 292 -2.69 31.03 2.59
CA ALA A 292 -2.44 30.73 3.99
C ALA A 292 -3.68 30.16 4.72
N GLU A 293 -4.64 29.56 4.02
CA GLU A 293 -5.72 28.89 4.75
C GLU A 293 -5.18 27.64 5.46
N PRO A 294 -5.43 27.51 6.78
CA PRO A 294 -5.05 26.32 7.52
C PRO A 294 -5.78 25.09 6.95
N SER A 295 -5.10 23.95 6.94
CA SER A 295 -5.68 22.70 6.46
C SER A 295 -6.82 22.24 7.39
N ALA A 296 -7.88 21.76 6.78
CA ALA A 296 -9.02 21.19 7.48
C ALA A 296 -9.61 20.01 6.70
N SER A 297 -10.31 19.12 7.40
CA SER A 297 -11.06 18.07 6.73
C SER A 297 -12.25 18.67 5.97
N ARG A 298 -12.45 18.22 4.74
CA ARG A 298 -13.62 18.54 3.90
C ARG A 298 -14.82 17.64 4.19
N LEU A 299 -14.68 16.65 5.04
CA LEU A 299 -15.76 15.70 5.35
C LEU A 299 -17.05 16.38 5.81
N PRO A 300 -17.06 17.44 6.64
CA PRO A 300 -18.31 18.11 7.03
C PRO A 300 -19.06 18.72 5.84
N TRP A 301 -18.34 19.21 4.82
CA TRP A 301 -18.95 19.73 3.60
C TRP A 301 -19.41 18.58 2.70
N TYR A 302 -18.57 17.57 2.50
CA TYR A 302 -18.83 16.48 1.57
C TYR A 302 -19.96 15.55 2.07
N SER A 303 -20.04 15.31 3.36
CA SER A 303 -21.07 14.47 3.98
C SER A 303 -22.51 14.99 3.79
N ARG A 304 -22.68 16.26 3.44
CA ARG A 304 -24.00 16.82 3.11
C ARG A 304 -24.56 16.31 1.78
N SER A 305 -23.71 15.90 0.85
CA SER A 305 -24.10 15.38 -0.46
C SER A 305 -24.13 13.85 -0.52
N VAL A 306 -23.65 13.17 0.52
CA VAL A 306 -23.67 11.72 0.61
C VAL A 306 -24.79 11.29 1.55
N ASP A 307 -25.68 10.45 1.07
CA ASP A 307 -26.70 9.84 1.92
C ASP A 307 -26.00 8.92 2.95
N SER A 308 -25.96 9.39 4.21
CA SER A 308 -25.36 8.65 5.30
C SER A 308 -26.03 7.31 5.56
N THR A 309 -27.34 7.18 5.21
CA THR A 309 -28.06 5.90 5.35
C THR A 309 -27.53 4.85 4.38
N TYR A 310 -26.99 5.26 3.23
CA TYR A 310 -26.38 4.36 2.28
C TYR A 310 -25.03 3.78 2.75
N LEU A 311 -24.25 4.55 3.50
CA LEU A 311 -22.96 4.11 4.03
C LEU A 311 -23.10 3.28 5.30
N THR A 312 -24.08 3.62 6.16
CA THR A 312 -24.25 2.96 7.46
C THR A 312 -24.52 1.47 7.29
N GLY A 313 -23.73 0.66 7.99
CA GLY A 313 -23.85 -0.81 7.99
C GLY A 313 -23.19 -1.50 6.81
N LYS A 314 -22.56 -0.78 5.87
CA LYS A 314 -21.75 -1.40 4.80
C LYS A 314 -20.69 -2.33 5.38
N ARG A 315 -20.63 -3.54 4.87
CA ARG A 315 -19.76 -4.62 5.38
C ARG A 315 -18.35 -4.46 4.84
N VAL A 316 -17.36 -4.30 5.71
CA VAL A 316 -15.97 -4.09 5.31
C VAL A 316 -15.06 -5.18 5.88
N PHE A 317 -14.15 -5.68 5.04
CA PHE A 317 -13.04 -6.55 5.44
C PHE A 317 -11.74 -5.77 5.32
N ILE A 318 -10.91 -5.78 6.37
CA ILE A 318 -9.67 -5.00 6.47
C ILE A 318 -8.49 -5.92 6.65
N PHE A 319 -7.43 -5.76 5.82
CA PHE A 319 -6.19 -6.51 5.97
C PHE A 319 -5.00 -5.67 5.53
N GLY A 320 -3.89 -5.69 6.29
CA GLY A 320 -2.69 -4.93 5.93
C GLY A 320 -1.64 -4.93 7.02
N ASP A 321 -0.70 -3.96 6.97
CA ASP A 321 0.13 -3.70 8.13
C ASP A 321 -0.74 -3.24 9.31
N ALA A 322 -0.26 -3.44 10.52
CA ALA A 322 -1.09 -3.22 11.70
C ALA A 322 -1.47 -1.75 11.87
N THR A 323 -0.58 -0.80 11.57
CA THR A 323 -0.86 0.63 11.70
C THR A 323 -2.03 1.07 10.84
N HIS A 324 -1.99 0.73 9.55
CA HIS A 324 -3.07 1.09 8.62
C HIS A 324 -4.34 0.28 8.86
N ALA A 325 -4.23 -1.01 9.20
CA ALA A 325 -5.40 -1.84 9.49
C ALA A 325 -6.17 -1.36 10.73
N LEU A 326 -5.47 -1.00 11.82
CA LEU A 326 -6.08 -0.46 13.03
C LEU A 326 -6.72 0.92 12.78
N ALA A 327 -6.03 1.79 12.05
CA ALA A 327 -6.57 3.09 11.67
C ALA A 327 -7.79 2.95 10.76
N ALA A 328 -7.74 2.05 9.77
CA ALA A 328 -8.85 1.77 8.88
C ALA A 328 -10.08 1.23 9.63
N ALA A 329 -9.88 0.36 10.62
CA ALA A 329 -10.97 -0.15 11.44
C ALA A 329 -11.65 0.99 12.23
N ARG A 330 -10.86 1.91 12.80
CA ARG A 330 -11.39 3.07 13.51
C ARG A 330 -12.20 3.99 12.57
N ILE A 331 -11.64 4.35 11.42
CA ILE A 331 -12.33 5.19 10.42
C ILE A 331 -13.62 4.51 9.95
N ALA A 332 -13.55 3.25 9.56
CA ALA A 332 -14.69 2.49 9.05
C ALA A 332 -15.85 2.48 10.05
N THR A 333 -15.57 2.22 11.34
CA THR A 333 -16.61 2.02 12.35
C THR A 333 -17.04 3.31 13.06
N GLU A 334 -16.10 4.23 13.34
CA GLU A 334 -16.37 5.42 14.14
C GLU A 334 -16.65 6.67 13.29
N GLU A 335 -16.11 6.75 12.05
CA GLU A 335 -16.29 7.92 11.19
C GLU A 335 -17.28 7.68 10.02
N LEU A 336 -17.33 6.46 9.45
CA LEU A 336 -18.18 6.12 8.30
C LEU A 336 -19.40 5.24 8.66
N GLY A 337 -19.45 4.67 9.86
CA GLY A 337 -20.55 3.83 10.30
C GLY A 337 -20.61 2.46 9.60
N PHE A 338 -19.50 1.96 9.08
CA PHE A 338 -19.42 0.64 8.47
C PHE A 338 -19.47 -0.47 9.52
N THR A 339 -19.87 -1.65 9.09
CA THR A 339 -19.81 -2.88 9.89
C THR A 339 -18.55 -3.65 9.56
N LEU A 340 -17.67 -3.79 10.55
CA LEU A 340 -16.44 -4.57 10.42
C LEU A 340 -16.78 -6.07 10.44
N VAL A 341 -16.59 -6.76 9.31
CA VAL A 341 -16.86 -8.20 9.16
C VAL A 341 -15.59 -9.05 9.18
N GLY A 342 -14.43 -8.44 9.08
CA GLY A 342 -13.14 -9.09 9.24
C GLY A 342 -12.03 -8.05 9.38
N ILE A 343 -11.04 -8.38 10.20
CA ILE A 343 -9.80 -7.60 10.35
C ILE A 343 -8.62 -8.53 10.49
N GLY A 344 -7.51 -8.18 9.85
CA GLY A 344 -6.29 -8.95 9.97
C GLY A 344 -5.03 -8.17 9.65
N THR A 345 -3.91 -8.82 9.92
CA THR A 345 -2.59 -8.30 9.62
C THR A 345 -1.60 -9.43 9.33
N TYR A 346 -0.64 -9.14 8.47
CA TYR A 346 0.53 -9.98 8.28
C TYR A 346 1.65 -9.68 9.30
N SER A 347 1.59 -8.53 9.98
CA SER A 347 2.58 -8.07 10.96
C SER A 347 2.39 -8.79 12.30
N ARG A 348 3.25 -9.75 12.61
CA ARG A 348 3.14 -10.57 13.85
C ARG A 348 3.42 -9.77 15.11
N GLU A 349 4.25 -8.73 14.99
CA GLU A 349 4.68 -7.88 16.11
C GLU A 349 3.50 -7.11 16.75
N PHE A 350 2.48 -6.79 15.96
CA PHE A 350 1.28 -6.05 16.39
C PHE A 350 -0.01 -6.88 16.38
N ALA A 351 0.14 -8.20 16.32
CA ALA A 351 -1.01 -9.12 16.28
C ALA A 351 -1.93 -9.00 17.51
N ARG A 352 -1.39 -8.55 18.64
CA ARG A 352 -2.15 -8.36 19.88
C ARG A 352 -3.16 -7.22 19.72
N GLU A 353 -2.73 -6.08 19.23
CA GLU A 353 -3.54 -4.89 19.02
C GLU A 353 -4.67 -5.18 18.02
N VAL A 354 -4.38 -5.91 16.94
CA VAL A 354 -5.40 -6.32 15.97
C VAL A 354 -6.42 -7.29 16.59
N ARG A 355 -5.99 -8.22 17.43
CA ARG A 355 -6.90 -9.12 18.16
C ARG A 355 -7.80 -8.35 19.16
N GLU A 356 -7.28 -7.31 19.80
CA GLU A 356 -8.06 -6.47 20.71
C GLU A 356 -9.18 -5.74 19.96
N VAL A 357 -8.91 -5.19 18.77
CA VAL A 357 -9.94 -4.57 17.92
C VAL A 357 -10.93 -5.61 17.41
N ALA A 358 -10.48 -6.75 16.91
CA ALA A 358 -11.36 -7.83 16.47
C ALA A 358 -12.33 -8.26 17.56
N LYS A 359 -11.83 -8.44 18.78
CA LYS A 359 -12.64 -8.79 19.96
C LYS A 359 -13.69 -7.72 20.29
N LYS A 360 -13.35 -6.43 20.18
CA LYS A 360 -14.31 -5.31 20.38
C LYS A 360 -15.51 -5.42 19.45
N HIS A 361 -15.32 -5.93 18.24
CA HIS A 361 -16.36 -6.10 17.21
C HIS A 361 -16.94 -7.51 17.14
N GLY A 362 -16.57 -8.42 18.05
CA GLY A 362 -17.10 -9.79 18.11
C GLY A 362 -16.67 -10.69 16.96
N ILE A 363 -15.53 -10.39 16.33
CA ILE A 363 -14.97 -11.17 15.21
C ILE A 363 -13.59 -11.75 15.57
N GLU A 364 -13.15 -12.74 14.81
CA GLU A 364 -11.82 -13.32 14.93
C GLU A 364 -10.81 -12.56 14.05
N ALA A 365 -9.63 -12.25 14.63
CA ALA A 365 -8.55 -11.60 13.90
C ALA A 365 -7.82 -12.58 12.97
N VAL A 366 -7.57 -12.19 11.74
CA VAL A 366 -6.79 -12.95 10.75
C VAL A 366 -5.32 -12.55 10.86
N ILE A 367 -4.49 -13.38 11.51
CA ILE A 367 -3.04 -13.13 11.62
C ILE A 367 -2.33 -14.15 10.74
N SER A 368 -1.99 -13.75 9.53
CA SER A 368 -1.43 -14.66 8.53
C SER A 368 -0.55 -13.92 7.52
N ASP A 369 0.47 -14.59 7.03
CA ASP A 369 1.28 -14.18 5.88
C ASP A 369 0.95 -15.02 4.61
N ASP A 370 -0.04 -15.90 4.71
CA ASP A 370 -0.55 -16.71 3.61
C ASP A 370 -1.78 -16.04 2.97
N TYR A 371 -1.60 -15.55 1.75
CA TYR A 371 -2.66 -14.85 1.03
C TYR A 371 -3.86 -15.76 0.67
N LEU A 372 -3.66 -17.09 0.53
CA LEU A 372 -4.75 -18.02 0.27
C LEU A 372 -5.65 -18.19 1.49
N ALA A 373 -5.06 -18.21 2.69
CA ALA A 373 -5.81 -18.22 3.93
C ALA A 373 -6.62 -16.91 4.09
N VAL A 374 -6.03 -15.77 3.71
CA VAL A 374 -6.73 -14.47 3.71
C VAL A 374 -7.86 -14.46 2.68
N GLU A 375 -7.64 -14.97 1.45
CA GLU A 375 -8.67 -15.08 0.41
C GLU A 375 -9.88 -15.89 0.88
N ALA A 376 -9.64 -17.04 1.52
CA ALA A 376 -10.70 -17.86 2.08
C ALA A 376 -11.53 -17.09 3.12
N LYS A 377 -10.89 -16.30 3.98
CA LYS A 377 -11.57 -15.48 4.98
C LYS A 377 -12.36 -14.30 4.37
N VAL A 378 -11.85 -13.68 3.33
CA VAL A 378 -12.58 -12.64 2.58
C VAL A 378 -13.81 -13.24 1.92
N ALA A 379 -13.68 -14.41 1.28
CA ALA A 379 -14.81 -15.10 0.64
C ALA A 379 -15.88 -15.54 1.65
N GLU A 380 -15.48 -16.04 2.82
CA GLU A 380 -16.38 -16.42 3.92
C GLU A 380 -17.13 -15.20 4.47
N ALA A 381 -16.43 -14.09 4.68
CA ALA A 381 -17.00 -12.86 5.23
C ALA A 381 -17.94 -12.15 4.25
N ALA A 382 -17.81 -12.37 2.94
CA ALA A 382 -18.59 -11.75 1.87
C ALA A 382 -18.81 -10.23 2.07
N PRO A 383 -17.73 -9.41 2.13
CA PRO A 383 -17.82 -7.98 2.37
C PRO A 383 -18.32 -7.24 1.12
N GLU A 384 -18.81 -6.01 1.31
CA GLU A 384 -19.15 -5.08 0.23
C GLU A 384 -17.96 -4.20 -0.18
N LEU A 385 -16.94 -4.09 0.69
CA LEU A 385 -15.69 -3.39 0.44
C LEU A 385 -14.53 -4.13 1.10
N VAL A 386 -13.42 -4.24 0.37
CA VAL A 386 -12.16 -4.75 0.91
C VAL A 386 -11.16 -3.59 1.01
N LEU A 387 -10.62 -3.39 2.20
CA LEU A 387 -9.54 -2.45 2.47
C LEU A 387 -8.27 -3.27 2.72
N GLY A 388 -7.29 -3.18 1.83
CA GLY A 388 -6.17 -4.11 1.94
C GLY A 388 -4.89 -3.64 1.25
N THR A 389 -4.07 -4.59 0.88
CA THR A 389 -2.84 -4.40 0.11
C THR A 389 -3.09 -4.66 -1.38
N GLN A 390 -2.04 -4.63 -2.19
CA GLN A 390 -2.16 -5.11 -3.57
C GLN A 390 -2.64 -6.57 -3.67
N MET A 391 -2.39 -7.39 -2.64
CA MET A 391 -2.82 -8.80 -2.64
C MET A 391 -4.33 -8.90 -2.50
N GLU A 392 -4.91 -8.16 -1.55
CA GLU A 392 -6.38 -8.10 -1.38
C GLU A 392 -7.06 -7.46 -2.58
N ARG A 393 -6.41 -6.54 -3.29
CA ARG A 393 -6.96 -6.04 -4.56
C ARG A 393 -7.09 -7.15 -5.60
N HIS A 394 -6.16 -8.08 -5.68
CA HIS A 394 -6.29 -9.24 -6.58
C HIS A 394 -7.40 -10.18 -6.14
N ILE A 395 -7.51 -10.44 -4.83
CA ILE A 395 -8.59 -11.23 -4.24
C ILE A 395 -9.94 -10.59 -4.55
N ALA A 396 -10.11 -9.32 -4.22
CA ALA A 396 -11.35 -8.57 -4.43
C ALA A 396 -11.76 -8.55 -5.91
N LYS A 397 -10.80 -8.36 -6.82
CA LYS A 397 -11.05 -8.42 -8.26
C LYS A 397 -11.59 -9.79 -8.72
N ARG A 398 -11.06 -10.89 -8.18
CA ARG A 398 -11.57 -12.24 -8.48
C ARG A 398 -12.98 -12.46 -7.92
N LEU A 399 -13.28 -11.89 -6.77
CA LEU A 399 -14.57 -12.01 -6.10
C LEU A 399 -15.62 -10.99 -6.59
N GLY A 400 -15.22 -10.01 -7.43
CA GLY A 400 -16.10 -8.95 -7.91
C GLY A 400 -16.46 -7.91 -6.84
N ILE A 401 -15.59 -7.70 -5.85
CA ILE A 401 -15.80 -6.78 -4.72
C ILE A 401 -14.96 -5.52 -4.93
N PRO A 402 -15.48 -4.31 -4.65
CA PRO A 402 -14.68 -3.10 -4.60
C PRO A 402 -13.52 -3.20 -3.61
N CYS A 403 -12.37 -2.61 -3.94
CA CYS A 403 -11.19 -2.62 -3.08
C CYS A 403 -10.47 -1.29 -3.11
N ALA A 404 -10.04 -0.80 -1.94
CA ALA A 404 -9.08 0.27 -1.80
C ALA A 404 -7.79 -0.26 -1.16
N VAL A 405 -6.64 0.14 -1.70
CA VAL A 405 -5.33 -0.20 -1.12
C VAL A 405 -5.00 0.80 -0.03
N ILE A 406 -4.74 0.29 1.17
CA ILE A 406 -4.51 1.08 2.39
C ILE A 406 -3.14 0.88 3.01
N SER A 407 -2.39 -0.13 2.59
CA SER A 407 -1.06 -0.43 3.14
C SER A 407 -0.16 -1.14 2.14
N ALA A 408 1.14 -1.22 2.45
CA ALA A 408 2.07 -2.12 1.76
C ALA A 408 1.68 -3.61 2.02
N PRO A 409 2.08 -4.55 1.16
CA PRO A 409 2.82 -4.37 -0.08
C PRO A 409 2.01 -3.65 -1.16
N ILE A 410 2.70 -2.85 -1.97
CA ILE A 410 2.12 -1.98 -2.99
C ILE A 410 2.67 -2.29 -4.39
N HIS A 411 1.92 -1.88 -5.40
CA HIS A 411 2.36 -1.91 -6.78
C HIS A 411 2.54 -0.47 -7.33
N VAL A 412 3.15 -0.32 -8.49
CA VAL A 412 3.40 0.97 -9.16
C VAL A 412 2.15 1.87 -9.21
N GLN A 413 0.97 1.27 -9.44
CA GLN A 413 -0.30 2.01 -9.51
C GLN A 413 -0.78 2.57 -8.15
N ASP A 414 -0.25 2.07 -7.03
CA ASP A 414 -0.60 2.53 -5.69
C ASP A 414 0.22 3.76 -5.25
N VAL A 415 1.18 4.16 -6.08
CA VAL A 415 1.97 5.38 -5.93
C VAL A 415 1.50 6.40 -6.96
N PRO A 416 0.46 7.22 -6.66
CA PRO A 416 -0.11 8.17 -7.62
C PRO A 416 0.86 9.32 -7.91
N ALA A 417 0.70 9.91 -9.09
CA ALA A 417 1.48 11.10 -9.48
C ALA A 417 1.06 12.36 -8.70
N ARG A 418 -0.24 12.43 -8.32
CA ARG A 418 -0.76 13.55 -7.53
C ARG A 418 -0.48 13.38 -6.05
N TYR A 419 -0.47 14.50 -5.31
CA TYR A 419 -0.43 14.51 -3.85
C TYR A 419 -1.60 13.70 -3.28
N SER A 420 -1.31 12.73 -2.44
CA SER A 420 -2.32 11.77 -1.95
C SER A 420 -1.85 11.12 -0.63
N PRO A 421 -1.79 11.89 0.47
CA PRO A 421 -1.42 11.35 1.78
C PRO A 421 -2.50 10.42 2.35
N GLN A 422 -2.16 9.72 3.42
CA GLN A 422 -3.09 8.97 4.26
C GLN A 422 -3.21 9.60 5.65
N MET A 423 -2.28 10.47 6.02
CA MET A 423 -2.22 11.14 7.32
C MET A 423 -2.72 12.58 7.24
N GLY A 424 -3.12 13.14 8.40
CA GLY A 424 -3.59 14.51 8.51
C GLY A 424 -4.97 14.75 7.89
N TRP A 425 -5.29 16.01 7.70
CA TRP A 425 -6.61 16.42 7.19
C TRP A 425 -6.81 16.04 5.72
N GLU A 426 -5.79 16.24 4.89
CA GLU A 426 -5.87 15.87 3.48
C GLU A 426 -5.87 14.34 3.32
N GLY A 427 -5.16 13.62 4.19
CA GLY A 427 -5.24 12.15 4.25
C GLY A 427 -6.65 11.65 4.53
N ALA A 428 -7.37 12.28 5.45
CA ALA A 428 -8.77 11.94 5.71
C ALA A 428 -9.67 12.18 4.49
N ASN A 429 -9.44 13.27 3.73
CA ASN A 429 -10.17 13.55 2.49
C ASN A 429 -9.89 12.48 1.42
N VAL A 430 -8.62 12.11 1.23
CA VAL A 430 -8.21 11.06 0.27
C VAL A 430 -8.80 9.70 0.62
N ILE A 431 -8.81 9.35 1.91
CA ILE A 431 -9.41 8.10 2.40
C ILE A 431 -10.90 8.09 2.09
N PHE A 432 -11.61 9.16 2.42
CA PHE A 432 -13.03 9.26 2.15
C PHE A 432 -13.34 9.04 0.66
N ASP A 433 -12.70 9.80 -0.23
CA ASP A 433 -12.87 9.66 -1.67
C ASP A 433 -12.61 8.23 -2.17
N SER A 434 -11.51 7.63 -1.71
CA SER A 434 -11.09 6.32 -2.19
C SER A 434 -11.96 5.15 -1.68
N TRP A 435 -12.62 5.31 -0.52
CA TRP A 435 -13.46 4.24 0.04
C TRP A 435 -14.94 4.41 -0.32
N VAL A 436 -15.43 5.66 -0.39
CA VAL A 436 -16.86 5.93 -0.62
C VAL A 436 -17.21 5.86 -2.10
N HIS A 437 -16.38 6.41 -2.99
CA HIS A 437 -16.69 6.42 -4.42
C HIS A 437 -16.90 5.01 -5.01
N PRO A 438 -16.07 3.98 -4.74
CA PRO A 438 -16.32 2.63 -5.22
C PRO A 438 -17.63 2.02 -4.74
N LEU A 439 -18.10 2.40 -3.54
CA LEU A 439 -19.39 1.95 -3.02
C LEU A 439 -20.55 2.67 -3.71
N MET A 440 -20.40 3.95 -4.03
CA MET A 440 -21.45 4.74 -4.70
C MET A 440 -21.66 4.30 -6.15
N MET A 441 -20.63 3.81 -6.83
CA MET A 441 -20.79 3.22 -8.18
C MET A 441 -21.73 2.02 -8.17
N GLY A 442 -21.76 1.24 -7.10
CA GLY A 442 -22.74 0.16 -6.92
C GLY A 442 -24.19 0.67 -6.76
N LEU A 443 -24.40 1.89 -6.27
CA LEU A 443 -25.72 2.52 -6.22
C LEU A 443 -26.27 2.81 -7.62
N GLU A 444 -25.42 3.32 -8.53
CA GLU A 444 -25.83 3.55 -9.92
C GLU A 444 -26.26 2.25 -10.61
N GLU A 445 -25.52 1.17 -10.44
CA GLU A 445 -25.90 -0.16 -10.97
C GLU A 445 -27.23 -0.64 -10.38
N HIS A 446 -27.47 -0.41 -9.09
CA HIS A 446 -28.72 -0.75 -8.42
C HIS A 446 -29.89 0.09 -8.95
N LEU A 447 -29.72 1.40 -9.10
CA LEU A 447 -30.73 2.29 -9.66
C LEU A 447 -31.03 1.94 -11.13
N ILE A 448 -30.01 1.71 -11.95
CA ILE A 448 -30.17 1.26 -13.33
C ILE A 448 -30.91 -0.09 -13.36
N GLY A 449 -30.61 -0.99 -12.41
CA GLY A 449 -31.30 -2.28 -12.27
C GLY A 449 -32.76 -2.13 -11.89
N MET A 450 -33.11 -1.24 -10.96
CA MET A 450 -34.47 -0.94 -10.52
C MET A 450 -35.33 -0.29 -11.62
N PHE A 451 -34.73 0.64 -12.36
CA PHE A 451 -35.41 1.42 -13.39
C PHE A 451 -35.17 0.90 -14.81
N ARG A 452 -34.63 -0.32 -14.95
CA ARG A 452 -34.29 -0.91 -16.25
C ARG A 452 -35.46 -1.04 -17.22
N GLU A 453 -36.67 -1.18 -16.68
CA GLU A 453 -37.90 -1.24 -17.45
C GLU A 453 -38.58 0.14 -17.58
N ASP A 454 -38.04 1.17 -16.95
CA ASP A 454 -38.56 2.52 -17.06
C ASP A 454 -38.23 3.12 -18.45
N PHE A 455 -39.09 4.02 -18.90
CA PHE A 455 -39.01 4.64 -20.24
C PHE A 455 -37.64 5.25 -20.55
N GLU A 456 -36.96 5.81 -19.56
CA GLU A 456 -35.64 6.43 -19.75
C GLU A 456 -34.47 5.42 -19.78
N PHE A 457 -34.62 4.25 -19.16
CA PHE A 457 -33.53 3.28 -18.96
C PHE A 457 -33.72 1.97 -19.70
N ALA A 458 -34.85 1.76 -20.39
CA ALA A 458 -35.13 0.54 -21.14
C ALA A 458 -34.27 0.45 -22.41
N GLU A 459 -33.69 -0.73 -22.66
CA GLU A 459 -32.96 -1.00 -23.91
C GLU A 459 -33.91 -0.80 -25.12
N GLY A 460 -33.55 0.16 -26.01
CA GLY A 460 -34.34 0.48 -27.21
C GLY A 460 -35.23 1.71 -27.10
N HIS A 461 -35.35 2.33 -25.94
CA HIS A 461 -36.03 3.61 -25.80
C HIS A 461 -35.02 4.78 -25.89
N MET A 462 -35.44 5.82 -26.62
CA MET A 462 -34.65 7.02 -26.80
C MET A 462 -34.77 7.92 -25.59
N SER A 463 -33.64 8.23 -24.96
CA SER A 463 -33.58 9.35 -24.01
C SER A 463 -33.94 10.65 -24.73
N HIS A 464 -34.72 11.52 -24.08
CA HIS A 464 -35.01 12.87 -24.57
C HIS A 464 -33.74 13.74 -24.75
N LEU A 465 -32.60 13.25 -24.29
CA LEU A 465 -31.27 13.90 -24.43
C LEU A 465 -30.48 13.38 -25.64
N HIS A 466 -30.92 12.34 -26.32
CA HIS A 466 -30.25 11.79 -27.50
C HIS A 466 -31.15 11.86 -28.73
N THR A 467 -30.67 12.50 -29.78
CA THR A 467 -31.20 12.36 -31.12
C THR A 467 -31.08 10.90 -31.57
N ALA A 468 -32.17 10.38 -32.21
CA ALA A 468 -32.22 9.02 -32.70
C ALA A 468 -30.92 8.59 -33.37
N PRO A 469 -30.40 7.37 -33.10
CA PRO A 469 -29.36 6.82 -33.95
C PRO A 469 -29.97 6.72 -35.36
N SER A 470 -29.34 7.39 -36.32
CA SER A 470 -29.70 7.25 -37.73
C SER A 470 -29.62 5.78 -38.08
N GLN A 471 -30.73 5.21 -38.53
CA GLN A 471 -30.74 3.86 -39.09
C GLN A 471 -29.72 3.80 -40.22
N PRO A 472 -28.97 2.70 -40.37
CA PRO A 472 -28.13 2.53 -41.52
C PRO A 472 -29.05 2.51 -42.76
N HIS A 473 -28.99 3.56 -43.56
CA HIS A 473 -29.53 3.53 -44.90
C HIS A 473 -28.67 2.54 -45.69
N ASP A 474 -29.28 1.50 -46.19
CA ASP A 474 -28.75 0.69 -47.28
C ASP A 474 -28.49 1.62 -48.47
N ALA A 475 -27.28 2.09 -48.59
CA ALA A 475 -26.81 2.83 -49.76
C ALA A 475 -26.24 1.79 -50.74
N GLU A 476 -27.03 1.54 -51.78
CA GLU A 476 -26.54 0.86 -52.97
C GLU A 476 -25.24 1.49 -53.48
N ILE A 477 -24.26 0.63 -53.70
CA ILE A 477 -22.97 0.98 -54.26
C ILE A 477 -23.17 1.31 -55.72
N SER A 478 -23.09 2.58 -56.11
CA SER A 478 -22.73 2.95 -57.47
C SER A 478 -21.32 3.57 -57.48
N GLY A 479 -20.41 2.87 -58.14
CA GLY A 479 -19.02 3.23 -58.20
C GLY A 479 -18.75 4.49 -58.98
N HIS A 480 -17.79 5.26 -58.52
CA HIS A 480 -16.91 6.04 -59.38
C HIS A 480 -15.52 6.13 -58.76
N ALA A 481 -14.60 5.55 -59.48
CA ALA A 481 -13.16 5.64 -59.26
C ALA A 481 -12.66 7.06 -59.62
N ILE A 482 -11.85 7.67 -58.77
CA ILE A 482 -10.84 8.64 -59.21
C ILE A 482 -9.54 8.35 -58.44
N ALA A 483 -8.52 8.04 -59.26
CA ALA A 483 -7.14 7.89 -58.88
C ALA A 483 -6.42 9.25 -58.85
N SER A 484 -5.45 9.39 -57.95
CA SER A 484 -4.18 10.11 -58.17
C SER A 484 -3.33 9.98 -56.88
N THR A 485 -2.31 9.20 -56.88
CA THR A 485 -0.87 9.41 -57.23
C THR A 485 -0.19 10.53 -56.41
N THR A 486 0.78 10.10 -55.71
CA THR A 486 2.20 10.46 -55.50
C THR A 486 2.52 10.29 -54.02
N GLY A 487 3.40 9.46 -53.53
CA GLY A 487 4.75 9.18 -53.96
C GLY A 487 5.75 9.86 -53.02
N SER A 488 6.29 9.16 -52.02
CA SER A 488 7.71 9.27 -51.70
C SER A 488 8.13 8.25 -50.61
N LYS A 489 9.11 7.48 -50.96
CA LYS A 489 9.86 6.54 -50.11
C LYS A 489 10.88 7.32 -49.26
N THR A 490 11.06 6.99 -48.00
CA THR A 490 12.40 6.79 -47.44
C THR A 490 12.29 5.85 -46.25
N GLY A 491 13.10 4.83 -46.23
CA GLY A 491 13.16 3.82 -45.21
C GLY A 491 14.07 4.22 -44.04
N SER A 492 13.79 3.66 -42.90
CA SER A 492 14.82 3.35 -41.90
C SER A 492 14.38 2.10 -41.14
N LYS A 493 15.27 1.12 -41.15
CA LYS A 493 15.20 -0.09 -40.33
C LYS A 493 15.57 0.28 -38.90
N ASP A 494 14.78 -0.09 -37.92
CA ASP A 494 15.33 -0.58 -36.68
C ASP A 494 14.32 -1.50 -35.98
N GLY A 495 14.86 -2.63 -35.53
CA GLY A 495 14.08 -3.73 -34.97
C GLY A 495 13.68 -3.48 -33.54
N SER A 496 12.39 -3.54 -33.26
CA SER A 496 11.87 -3.79 -31.95
C SER A 496 11.01 -5.05 -31.97
N THR A 497 11.46 -6.06 -31.25
CA THR A 497 10.75 -7.32 -31.06
C THR A 497 9.47 -7.04 -30.29
N GLN A 498 8.36 -6.94 -31.01
CA GLN A 498 7.04 -7.02 -30.42
C GLN A 498 6.78 -8.46 -29.98
N VAL A 499 6.64 -8.67 -28.68
CA VAL A 499 6.02 -9.87 -28.15
C VAL A 499 4.56 -9.83 -28.55
N MET A 500 4.20 -10.59 -29.56
CA MET A 500 2.82 -10.84 -29.92
C MET A 500 2.16 -11.62 -28.78
N LEU A 501 1.25 -10.96 -28.08
CA LEU A 501 0.20 -11.64 -27.33
C LEU A 501 -0.72 -12.30 -28.36
N THR A 502 -0.66 -13.60 -28.47
CA THR A 502 -1.64 -14.39 -29.20
C THR A 502 -3.04 -14.10 -28.67
N PRO A 503 -4.02 -13.80 -29.53
CA PRO A 503 -5.41 -13.74 -29.12
C PRO A 503 -5.82 -15.13 -28.63
N LEU A 504 -6.42 -15.19 -27.44
CA LEU A 504 -7.14 -16.36 -26.97
C LEU A 504 -8.10 -16.82 -28.06
N GLU A 505 -8.03 -18.10 -28.36
CA GLU A 505 -8.77 -18.82 -29.36
C GLU A 505 -10.25 -18.41 -29.39
N ALA A 506 -10.69 -18.04 -30.58
CA ALA A 506 -12.09 -17.88 -30.90
C ALA A 506 -12.86 -19.14 -30.46
N THR A 507 -13.86 -18.95 -29.65
CA THR A 507 -14.83 -19.96 -29.25
C THR A 507 -15.37 -20.62 -30.54
N GLN A 508 -15.01 -21.88 -30.77
CA GLN A 508 -15.73 -22.71 -31.73
C GLN A 508 -17.19 -22.79 -31.23
N GLU A 509 -18.10 -22.17 -31.94
CA GLU A 509 -19.53 -22.47 -31.81
C GLU A 509 -19.70 -23.96 -32.11
N LEU A 510 -20.09 -24.72 -31.10
CA LEU A 510 -20.47 -26.13 -31.25
C LEU A 510 -21.72 -26.15 -32.16
N GLN A 511 -21.50 -26.46 -33.42
CA GLN A 511 -22.57 -26.52 -34.44
C GLN A 511 -23.62 -27.57 -34.00
N GLY A 512 -24.85 -27.14 -33.72
CA GLY A 512 -25.99 -28.00 -33.56
C GLY A 512 -26.75 -27.94 -32.24
N ILE A 513 -26.31 -27.20 -31.25
CA ILE A 513 -27.02 -27.06 -29.97
C ILE A 513 -27.73 -25.71 -29.94
N THR A 514 -29.04 -25.73 -29.75
CA THR A 514 -29.89 -24.53 -29.65
C THR A 514 -30.43 -24.36 -28.24
N TRP A 515 -30.60 -23.11 -27.80
CA TRP A 515 -31.28 -22.81 -26.54
C TRP A 515 -32.77 -22.64 -26.75
N SER A 516 -33.58 -23.26 -25.90
CA SER A 516 -35.02 -22.98 -25.88
C SER A 516 -35.28 -21.58 -25.31
N LEU A 517 -36.38 -20.94 -25.68
CA LEU A 517 -36.78 -19.63 -25.15
C LEU A 517 -36.84 -19.62 -23.62
N ASP A 518 -37.32 -20.69 -22.99
CA ASP A 518 -37.39 -20.83 -21.53
C ASP A 518 -36.00 -21.02 -20.92
N GLY A 519 -35.11 -21.76 -21.57
CA GLY A 519 -33.72 -21.95 -21.15
C GLY A 519 -32.92 -20.65 -21.20
N GLU A 520 -33.11 -19.84 -22.25
CA GLU A 520 -32.50 -18.51 -22.35
C GLU A 520 -33.04 -17.54 -21.30
N ALA A 521 -34.37 -17.58 -21.04
CA ALA A 521 -34.95 -16.73 -20.01
C ALA A 521 -34.43 -17.07 -18.62
N GLU A 522 -34.22 -18.36 -18.33
CA GLU A 522 -33.65 -18.79 -17.05
C GLU A 522 -32.15 -18.44 -16.95
N LEU A 523 -31.41 -18.58 -18.05
CA LEU A 523 -30.01 -18.16 -18.11
C LEU A 523 -29.84 -16.64 -17.86
N LYS A 524 -30.80 -15.83 -18.34
CA LYS A 524 -30.79 -14.37 -18.13
C LYS A 524 -31.01 -13.97 -16.67
N LYS A 525 -31.70 -14.78 -15.85
CA LYS A 525 -31.83 -14.55 -14.40
C LYS A 525 -30.54 -14.76 -13.62
N ILE A 526 -29.55 -15.42 -14.22
CA ILE A 526 -28.25 -15.66 -13.59
C ILE A 526 -27.40 -14.40 -13.71
N PRO A 527 -26.70 -13.98 -12.62
CA PRO A 527 -25.82 -12.82 -12.64
C PRO A 527 -24.83 -12.85 -13.81
N PHE A 528 -24.66 -11.71 -14.50
CA PHE A 528 -23.95 -11.64 -15.78
C PHE A 528 -22.50 -12.15 -15.70
N PHE A 529 -21.82 -11.98 -14.56
CA PHE A 529 -20.43 -12.38 -14.35
C PHE A 529 -20.20 -13.90 -14.28
N VAL A 530 -21.22 -14.69 -13.93
CA VAL A 530 -21.17 -16.17 -13.98
C VAL A 530 -21.90 -16.76 -15.17
N ARG A 531 -22.76 -15.96 -15.84
CA ARG A 531 -23.61 -16.40 -16.94
C ARG A 531 -22.82 -17.05 -18.07
N GLY A 532 -21.69 -16.45 -18.49
CA GLY A 532 -20.84 -16.97 -19.56
C GLY A 532 -20.18 -18.32 -19.20
N LYS A 533 -19.84 -18.53 -17.93
CA LYS A 533 -19.31 -19.80 -17.44
C LYS A 533 -20.40 -20.87 -17.40
N ILE A 534 -21.58 -20.53 -16.90
CA ILE A 534 -22.72 -21.45 -16.81
C ILE A 534 -23.20 -21.82 -18.22
N LYS A 535 -23.29 -20.86 -19.14
CA LYS A 535 -23.65 -21.11 -20.54
C LYS A 535 -22.71 -22.16 -21.17
N ARG A 536 -21.40 -21.95 -21.12
CA ARG A 536 -20.41 -22.88 -21.66
C ARG A 536 -20.44 -24.27 -21.01
N ASN A 537 -20.63 -24.30 -19.68
CA ASN A 537 -20.73 -25.56 -18.97
C ASN A 537 -22.00 -26.33 -19.33
N THR A 538 -23.11 -25.65 -19.50
CA THR A 538 -24.38 -26.26 -19.93
C THR A 538 -24.34 -26.74 -21.38
N GLU A 539 -23.72 -25.97 -22.28
CA GLU A 539 -23.49 -26.35 -23.67
C GLU A 539 -22.56 -27.56 -23.78
N LYS A 540 -21.52 -27.61 -22.97
CA LYS A 540 -20.65 -28.79 -22.87
C LYS A 540 -21.40 -30.01 -22.34
N PHE A 541 -22.17 -29.86 -21.26
CA PHE A 541 -23.00 -30.92 -20.71
C PHE A 541 -24.01 -31.46 -21.75
N ALA A 542 -24.65 -30.55 -22.49
CA ALA A 542 -25.60 -30.90 -23.55
C ALA A 542 -24.88 -31.68 -24.68
N SER A 543 -23.67 -31.24 -25.08
CA SER A 543 -22.84 -31.95 -26.05
C SER A 543 -22.46 -33.35 -25.59
N ASP A 544 -22.00 -33.49 -24.35
CA ASP A 544 -21.56 -34.74 -23.77
C ASP A 544 -22.69 -35.76 -23.60
N HIS A 545 -23.97 -35.28 -23.51
CA HIS A 545 -25.16 -36.10 -23.33
C HIS A 545 -26.05 -36.17 -24.59
N GLY A 546 -25.60 -35.62 -25.73
CA GLY A 546 -26.30 -35.66 -27.00
C GLY A 546 -27.61 -34.86 -27.02
N VAL A 547 -27.73 -33.82 -26.16
CA VAL A 547 -28.91 -32.95 -26.08
C VAL A 547 -28.76 -31.85 -27.13
N THR A 548 -29.72 -31.78 -28.08
CA THR A 548 -29.69 -30.79 -29.18
C THR A 548 -30.42 -29.49 -28.83
N SER A 549 -31.27 -29.48 -27.80
CA SER A 549 -31.98 -28.28 -27.34
C SER A 549 -31.88 -28.14 -25.84
N ILE A 550 -31.28 -27.05 -25.38
CA ILE A 550 -31.07 -26.76 -23.96
C ILE A 550 -32.34 -26.12 -23.40
N THR A 551 -33.01 -26.86 -22.53
CA THR A 551 -34.18 -26.41 -21.78
C THR A 551 -33.80 -26.00 -20.36
N VAL A 552 -34.75 -25.48 -19.57
CA VAL A 552 -34.57 -25.18 -18.14
C VAL A 552 -34.10 -26.43 -17.36
N GLU A 553 -34.67 -27.61 -17.67
CA GLU A 553 -34.27 -28.89 -17.06
C GLU A 553 -32.81 -29.20 -17.35
N THR A 554 -32.37 -29.10 -18.61
CA THR A 554 -30.98 -29.32 -19.01
C THR A 554 -30.03 -28.40 -18.27
N LEU A 555 -30.38 -27.15 -18.02
CA LEU A 555 -29.61 -26.19 -17.27
C LEU A 555 -29.45 -26.59 -15.80
N TYR A 556 -30.52 -27.08 -15.17
CA TYR A 556 -30.47 -27.58 -13.78
C TYR A 556 -29.73 -28.92 -13.65
N ASP A 557 -29.85 -29.81 -14.64
CA ASP A 557 -29.10 -31.07 -14.67
C ASP A 557 -27.59 -30.84 -14.82
N ALA A 558 -27.22 -29.93 -15.70
CA ALA A 558 -25.83 -29.49 -15.83
C ALA A 558 -25.28 -28.89 -14.53
N LYS A 559 -26.07 -28.09 -13.82
CA LYS A 559 -25.71 -27.55 -12.50
C LYS A 559 -25.53 -28.67 -11.46
N ALA A 560 -26.41 -29.66 -11.43
CA ALA A 560 -26.34 -30.79 -10.50
C ALA A 560 -25.11 -31.69 -10.79
N ALA A 561 -24.74 -31.84 -12.05
CA ALA A 561 -23.57 -32.63 -12.46
C ALA A 561 -22.22 -31.95 -12.07
N ILE A 562 -22.17 -30.63 -12.05
CA ILE A 562 -20.97 -29.86 -11.68
C ILE A 562 -20.84 -29.67 -10.17
N GLY A 563 -21.94 -29.80 -9.42
CA GLY A 563 -21.98 -29.65 -7.96
C GLY A 563 -21.62 -30.95 -7.19
N LYS A 564 -21.26 -32.01 -7.88
CA LYS A 564 -20.67 -33.23 -7.33
C LYS A 564 -19.16 -33.24 -7.59
#